data_20bcc7d853707ec3d389e9075b81145f
#
_entry.id   20bcc7d853707ec3d389e9075b81145f
#
_cell.length_a   1.000
_cell.length_b   1.000
_cell.length_c   1.000
_cell.angle_alpha   90.00
_cell.angle_beta   90.00
_cell.angle_gamma   90.00
#
_symmetry.space_group_name_H-M   'P 1'
#
loop_
_entity.id
_entity.type
_entity.pdbx_description
1 polymer ?
#
loop_
_entity_poly.entity_id
_entity_poly.type
_entity_poly.pdbx_seq_one_letter_code
_entity_poly.pdbx_strand_id
1 'polypeptide(L)'
;MGCAEIIALGEVRARKQWESLRQQLHARFDQWLDRLEEQWPESEPTLAAVTETVWTLRQALTGSLTETIVAHTHQDEYTRQQSHCPQCDRLLTARAPVPRTVETMVGPVQLERPYFYCHPCHCGVYPLDEVLGLTAGRAQLDVQKAVAKLVMEIPYDEAHMLLRDLTGIGLGSERMHTLTNHVAEGLTVLEVAPSRDEIERRITEVAAGRWRRPVVVLGIDGAGYLPKPGQIAVDRIL
;
A
#
# COMPACT_ATOMS: atom_id res chain seq x y z
N MET A 1 -19.37 -12.80 50.30
CA MET A 1 -20.33 -12.48 49.22
C MET A 1 -19.55 -11.86 48.07
N GLY A 2 -19.27 -12.65 47.05
CA GLY A 2 -18.55 -12.15 45.87
C GLY A 2 -19.54 -11.37 44.97
N CYS A 3 -19.24 -10.11 44.70
CA CYS A 3 -19.95 -9.34 43.68
C CYS A 3 -19.75 -10.04 42.31
N ALA A 4 -20.84 -10.54 41.73
CA ALA A 4 -20.84 -10.97 40.34
C ALA A 4 -20.66 -9.72 39.47
N GLU A 5 -19.53 -9.61 38.80
CA GLU A 5 -19.24 -8.54 37.83
C GLU A 5 -20.13 -8.76 36.61
N ILE A 6 -21.07 -7.85 36.38
CA ILE A 6 -21.95 -7.90 35.19
C ILE A 6 -21.13 -7.42 34.01
N ILE A 7 -20.52 -8.36 33.28
CA ILE A 7 -19.79 -8.06 32.03
C ILE A 7 -20.84 -7.91 30.92
N ALA A 8 -20.82 -6.78 30.22
CA ALA A 8 -21.72 -6.55 29.07
C ALA A 8 -21.50 -7.60 27.98
N LEU A 9 -22.59 -8.14 27.39
CA LEU A 9 -22.50 -9.16 26.31
C LEU A 9 -21.62 -8.74 25.14
N GLY A 10 -21.53 -7.43 24.86
CA GLY A 10 -20.62 -6.87 23.84
C GLY A 10 -19.16 -7.07 24.19
N GLU A 11 -18.76 -6.89 25.44
CA GLU A 11 -17.39 -7.09 25.89
C GLU A 11 -16.98 -8.57 25.85
N VAL A 12 -17.90 -9.47 26.19
CA VAL A 12 -17.67 -10.92 26.09
C VAL A 12 -17.48 -11.36 24.64
N ARG A 13 -18.25 -10.79 23.70
CA ARG A 13 -18.10 -11.07 22.26
C ARG A 13 -16.78 -10.53 21.73
N ALA A 14 -16.45 -9.29 22.05
CA ALA A 14 -15.18 -8.68 21.64
C ALA A 14 -13.97 -9.47 22.18
N ARG A 15 -14.03 -9.91 23.43
CA ARG A 15 -12.97 -10.71 24.05
C ARG A 15 -12.82 -12.09 23.38
N LYS A 16 -13.94 -12.77 23.04
CA LYS A 16 -13.90 -14.05 22.31
C LYS A 16 -13.36 -13.90 20.89
N GLN A 17 -13.75 -12.84 20.18
CA GLN A 17 -13.21 -12.54 18.85
C GLN A 17 -11.71 -12.28 18.92
N TRP A 18 -11.25 -11.49 19.90
CA TRP A 18 -9.83 -11.24 20.10
C TRP A 18 -9.05 -12.51 20.44
N GLU A 19 -9.59 -13.41 21.28
CA GLU A 19 -8.97 -14.69 21.62
C GLU A 19 -8.84 -15.59 20.39
N SER A 20 -9.88 -15.66 19.54
CA SER A 20 -9.85 -16.40 18.28
C SER A 20 -8.78 -15.84 17.31
N LEU A 21 -8.73 -14.51 17.14
CA LEU A 21 -7.70 -13.87 16.33
C LEU A 21 -6.30 -14.16 16.87
N ARG A 22 -6.11 -14.05 18.18
CA ARG A 22 -4.83 -14.33 18.83
C ARG A 22 -4.34 -15.75 18.55
N GLN A 23 -5.22 -16.76 18.66
CA GLN A 23 -4.87 -18.15 18.34
C GLN A 23 -4.44 -18.30 16.88
N GLN A 24 -5.14 -17.66 15.93
CA GLN A 24 -4.78 -17.71 14.52
C GLN A 24 -3.43 -17.02 14.26
N LEU A 25 -3.14 -15.90 14.91
CA LEU A 25 -1.87 -15.19 14.78
C LEU A 25 -0.71 -16.02 15.38
N HIS A 26 -0.92 -16.70 16.51
CA HIS A 26 0.07 -17.64 17.05
C HIS A 26 0.37 -18.76 16.06
N ALA A 27 -0.63 -19.38 15.45
CA ALA A 27 -0.41 -20.41 14.44
C ALA A 27 0.39 -19.91 13.23
N ARG A 28 0.19 -18.64 12.80
CA ARG A 28 1.01 -18.05 11.73
C ARG A 28 2.45 -17.81 12.16
N PHE A 29 2.63 -17.38 13.42
CA PHE A 29 3.97 -17.21 13.99
C PHE A 29 4.72 -18.54 14.12
N ASP A 30 4.05 -19.60 14.55
CA ASP A 30 4.63 -20.94 14.63
C ASP A 30 5.08 -21.43 13.24
N GLN A 31 4.25 -21.24 12.20
CA GLN A 31 4.62 -21.55 10.81
C GLN A 31 5.85 -20.76 10.32
N TRP A 32 6.02 -19.54 10.81
CA TRP A 32 7.20 -18.75 10.49
C TRP A 32 8.44 -19.26 11.25
N LEU A 33 8.29 -19.70 12.50
CA LEU A 33 9.36 -20.34 13.26
C LEU A 33 9.86 -21.61 12.58
N ASP A 34 8.95 -22.45 12.05
CA ASP A 34 9.30 -23.66 11.28
C ASP A 34 10.20 -23.29 10.08
N ARG A 35 9.83 -22.25 9.34
CA ARG A 35 10.64 -21.76 8.21
C ARG A 35 11.98 -21.16 8.64
N LEU A 36 12.02 -20.50 9.80
CA LEU A 36 13.25 -19.97 10.36
C LEU A 36 14.18 -21.12 10.73
N GLU A 37 13.67 -22.20 11.32
CA GLU A 37 14.42 -23.38 11.65
C GLU A 37 14.99 -24.05 10.38
N GLU A 38 14.20 -24.22 9.34
CA GLU A 38 14.63 -24.76 8.04
C GLU A 38 15.77 -23.96 7.38
N GLN A 39 15.82 -22.65 7.60
CA GLN A 39 16.82 -21.74 7.02
C GLN A 39 17.94 -21.38 7.98
N TRP A 40 17.92 -21.96 9.19
CA TRP A 40 18.93 -21.65 10.19
C TRP A 40 20.29 -22.25 9.79
N PRO A 41 21.39 -21.46 9.88
CA PRO A 41 22.72 -21.95 9.53
C PRO A 41 23.18 -23.10 10.46
N GLU A 42 23.82 -24.13 9.89
CA GLU A 42 24.32 -25.31 10.64
C GLU A 42 25.48 -24.97 11.60
N SER A 43 26.19 -23.84 11.39
CA SER A 43 27.31 -23.41 12.24
C SER A 43 26.88 -22.19 13.10
N GLU A 44 27.67 -21.85 14.12
CA GLU A 44 27.45 -20.65 14.95
C GLU A 44 27.32 -19.41 14.04
N PRO A 45 26.12 -18.83 13.88
CA PRO A 45 25.89 -17.76 12.94
C PRO A 45 26.44 -16.44 13.46
N THR A 46 27.04 -15.64 12.57
CA THR A 46 27.36 -14.25 12.87
C THR A 46 26.09 -13.41 12.97
N LEU A 47 26.15 -12.25 13.64
CA LEU A 47 25.02 -11.32 13.71
C LEU A 47 24.52 -10.94 12.30
N ALA A 48 25.41 -10.76 11.34
CA ALA A 48 25.05 -10.47 9.95
C ALA A 48 24.20 -11.58 9.33
N ALA A 49 24.59 -12.85 9.50
CA ALA A 49 23.85 -13.98 8.98
C ALA A 49 22.45 -14.10 9.64
N VAL A 50 22.36 -13.90 10.96
CA VAL A 50 21.09 -13.89 11.68
C VAL A 50 20.17 -12.78 11.17
N THR A 51 20.69 -11.56 11.03
CA THR A 51 19.89 -10.43 10.56
C THR A 51 19.43 -10.60 9.11
N GLU A 52 20.25 -11.18 8.24
CA GLU A 52 19.90 -11.49 6.85
C GLU A 52 18.77 -12.53 6.77
N THR A 53 18.86 -13.61 7.55
CA THR A 53 17.80 -14.63 7.60
C THR A 53 16.47 -14.04 8.08
N VAL A 54 16.47 -13.31 9.19
CA VAL A 54 15.27 -12.64 9.71
C VAL A 54 14.72 -11.64 8.71
N TRP A 55 15.61 -10.86 8.08
CA TRP A 55 15.22 -9.87 7.07
C TRP A 55 14.52 -10.50 5.87
N THR A 56 15.03 -11.63 5.38
CA THR A 56 14.44 -12.36 4.26
C THR A 56 13.07 -12.93 4.59
N LEU A 57 12.88 -13.44 5.80
CA LEU A 57 11.64 -14.09 6.24
C LEU A 57 10.57 -13.11 6.76
N ARG A 58 10.94 -11.86 7.08
CA ARG A 58 10.03 -10.91 7.72
C ARG A 58 8.75 -10.63 6.94
N GLN A 59 8.86 -10.50 5.61
CA GLN A 59 7.70 -10.18 4.76
C GLN A 59 6.69 -11.34 4.73
N ALA A 60 7.17 -12.57 4.75
CA ALA A 60 6.31 -13.75 4.81
C ALA A 60 5.52 -13.77 6.13
N LEU A 61 6.14 -13.39 7.25
CA LEU A 61 5.45 -13.26 8.54
C LEU A 61 4.44 -12.13 8.51
N THR A 62 4.89 -10.90 8.20
CA THR A 62 4.04 -9.72 8.29
C THR A 62 2.90 -9.75 7.28
N GLY A 63 3.11 -10.29 6.08
CA GLY A 63 2.06 -10.55 5.09
C GLY A 63 1.01 -11.51 5.61
N SER A 64 1.41 -12.69 6.13
CA SER A 64 0.49 -13.71 6.65
C SER A 64 -0.29 -13.25 7.90
N LEU A 65 0.34 -12.46 8.77
CA LEU A 65 -0.37 -11.82 9.88
C LEU A 65 -1.41 -10.83 9.39
N THR A 66 -1.07 -10.01 8.38
CA THR A 66 -2.01 -9.05 7.77
C THR A 66 -3.19 -9.77 7.11
N GLU A 67 -2.95 -10.84 6.34
CA GLU A 67 -4.01 -11.69 5.78
C GLU A 67 -4.96 -12.20 6.85
N THR A 68 -4.41 -12.72 7.94
CA THR A 68 -5.20 -13.25 9.05
C THR A 68 -6.04 -12.18 9.73
N ILE A 69 -5.47 -10.99 9.97
CA ILE A 69 -6.18 -9.87 10.59
C ILE A 69 -7.31 -9.38 9.66
N VAL A 70 -7.03 -9.21 8.38
CA VAL A 70 -8.03 -8.77 7.39
C VAL A 70 -9.17 -9.80 7.28
N ALA A 71 -8.85 -11.09 7.15
CA ALA A 71 -9.86 -12.14 7.06
C ALA A 71 -10.74 -12.21 8.33
N HIS A 72 -10.15 -12.03 9.50
CA HIS A 72 -10.87 -12.02 10.77
C HIS A 72 -11.76 -10.77 10.91
N THR A 73 -11.22 -9.60 10.57
CA THR A 73 -11.94 -8.31 10.71
C THR A 73 -13.10 -8.18 9.72
N HIS A 74 -12.94 -8.72 8.52
CA HIS A 74 -13.92 -8.64 7.43
C HIS A 74 -14.53 -10.00 7.10
N GLN A 75 -14.73 -10.87 8.11
CA GLN A 75 -15.26 -12.23 7.93
C GLN A 75 -16.59 -12.25 7.17
N ASP A 76 -17.48 -11.28 7.43
CA ASP A 76 -18.77 -11.17 6.75
C ASP A 76 -18.60 -10.94 5.24
N GLU A 77 -17.58 -10.18 4.85
CA GLU A 77 -17.27 -9.96 3.43
C GLU A 77 -16.68 -11.21 2.77
N TYR A 78 -15.82 -11.95 3.47
CA TYR A 78 -15.27 -13.22 2.96
C TYR A 78 -16.31 -14.31 2.80
N THR A 79 -17.37 -14.30 3.62
CA THR A 79 -18.47 -15.30 3.60
C THR A 79 -19.72 -14.81 2.88
N ARG A 80 -19.66 -13.63 2.27
CA ARG A 80 -20.80 -13.00 1.57
C ARG A 80 -21.31 -13.89 0.44
N GLN A 81 -22.59 -14.24 0.49
CA GLN A 81 -23.23 -15.09 -0.52
C GLN A 81 -23.99 -14.30 -1.59
N GLN A 82 -24.33 -13.05 -1.32
CA GLN A 82 -25.10 -12.20 -2.22
C GLN A 82 -24.53 -10.79 -2.29
N SER A 83 -24.63 -10.17 -3.46
CA SER A 83 -24.26 -8.77 -3.71
C SER A 83 -25.17 -8.18 -4.77
N HIS A 84 -25.23 -6.85 -4.87
CA HIS A 84 -25.97 -6.16 -5.91
C HIS A 84 -25.03 -5.73 -7.05
N CYS A 85 -25.52 -5.77 -8.28
CA CYS A 85 -24.82 -5.24 -9.42
C CYS A 85 -24.80 -3.70 -9.35
N PRO A 86 -23.63 -3.03 -9.42
CA PRO A 86 -23.58 -1.57 -9.32
C PRO A 86 -24.20 -0.84 -10.52
N GLN A 87 -24.46 -1.55 -11.64
CA GLN A 87 -25.02 -0.94 -12.85
C GLN A 87 -26.53 -1.14 -12.99
N CYS A 88 -27.08 -2.29 -12.56
CA CYS A 88 -28.51 -2.61 -12.77
C CYS A 88 -29.23 -3.06 -11.52
N ASP A 89 -28.58 -3.00 -10.37
CA ASP A 89 -29.09 -3.37 -9.03
C ASP A 89 -29.62 -4.81 -8.92
N ARG A 90 -29.33 -5.68 -9.90
CA ARG A 90 -29.74 -7.09 -9.84
C ARG A 90 -28.99 -7.80 -8.71
N LEU A 91 -29.70 -8.61 -7.96
CA LEU A 91 -29.12 -9.50 -6.96
C LEU A 91 -28.28 -10.59 -7.64
N LEU A 92 -27.04 -10.72 -7.21
CA LEU A 92 -26.06 -11.67 -7.70
C LEU A 92 -25.71 -12.67 -6.61
N THR A 93 -25.47 -13.92 -7.01
CA THR A 93 -25.00 -14.98 -6.11
C THR A 93 -23.50 -15.18 -6.24
N ALA A 94 -22.83 -15.46 -5.12
CA ALA A 94 -21.40 -15.70 -5.08
C ALA A 94 -21.01 -16.88 -5.98
N ARG A 95 -19.90 -16.73 -6.68
CA ARG A 95 -19.19 -17.77 -7.43
C ARG A 95 -17.96 -18.23 -6.65
N ALA A 96 -17.17 -19.11 -7.25
CA ALA A 96 -15.89 -19.52 -6.67
C ALA A 96 -15.04 -18.29 -6.33
N PRO A 97 -14.40 -18.24 -5.15
CA PRO A 97 -13.51 -17.15 -4.77
C PRO A 97 -12.39 -16.98 -5.78
N VAL A 98 -11.96 -15.74 -5.98
CA VAL A 98 -10.87 -15.39 -6.89
C VAL A 98 -9.71 -14.82 -6.06
N PRO A 99 -8.56 -15.51 -6.03
CA PRO A 99 -7.39 -15.02 -5.30
C PRO A 99 -6.84 -13.75 -5.94
N ARG A 100 -6.38 -12.84 -5.10
CA ARG A 100 -5.65 -11.63 -5.49
C ARG A 100 -4.49 -11.40 -4.54
N THR A 101 -3.28 -11.31 -5.09
CA THR A 101 -2.11 -10.88 -4.32
C THR A 101 -1.90 -9.38 -4.52
N VAL A 102 -1.82 -8.64 -3.44
CA VAL A 102 -1.50 -7.21 -3.41
C VAL A 102 -0.15 -6.99 -2.74
N GLU A 103 0.59 -5.99 -3.21
CA GLU A 103 1.86 -5.58 -2.62
C GLU A 103 1.62 -4.43 -1.64
N THR A 104 2.08 -4.62 -0.42
CA THR A 104 2.02 -3.63 0.66
C THR A 104 3.41 -3.41 1.26
N MET A 105 3.61 -2.34 2.03
CA MET A 105 4.89 -2.07 2.70
C MET A 105 5.27 -3.14 3.74
N VAL A 106 4.32 -3.94 4.21
CA VAL A 106 4.57 -5.05 5.13
C VAL A 106 4.82 -6.39 4.42
N GLY A 107 4.74 -6.40 3.08
CA GLY A 107 4.93 -7.57 2.24
C GLY A 107 3.71 -7.88 1.37
N PRO A 108 3.80 -8.94 0.55
CA PRO A 108 2.67 -9.41 -0.25
C PRO A 108 1.56 -9.96 0.66
N VAL A 109 0.32 -9.60 0.36
CA VAL A 109 -0.89 -10.04 1.06
C VAL A 109 -1.78 -10.75 0.05
N GLN A 110 -2.15 -12.00 0.32
CA GLN A 110 -3.04 -12.80 -0.51
C GLN A 110 -4.46 -12.76 0.03
N LEU A 111 -5.40 -12.38 -0.81
CA LEU A 111 -6.82 -12.22 -0.47
C LEU A 111 -7.66 -13.20 -1.29
N GLU A 112 -8.41 -14.06 -0.64
CA GLU A 112 -9.42 -14.93 -1.26
C GLU A 112 -10.75 -14.17 -1.32
N ARG A 113 -11.08 -13.58 -2.48
CA ARG A 113 -12.20 -12.64 -2.60
C ARG A 113 -13.45 -13.33 -3.14
N PRO A 114 -14.62 -13.19 -2.51
CA PRO A 114 -15.89 -13.56 -3.13
C PRO A 114 -16.08 -12.81 -4.44
N TYR A 115 -16.47 -13.56 -5.48
CA TYR A 115 -16.66 -13.03 -6.83
C TYR A 115 -18.12 -13.14 -7.23
N PHE A 116 -18.63 -12.06 -7.79
CA PHE A 116 -20.00 -11.97 -8.32
C PHE A 116 -19.94 -11.51 -9.76
N TYR A 117 -20.82 -12.04 -10.63
CA TYR A 117 -20.82 -11.66 -12.03
C TYR A 117 -22.23 -11.37 -12.51
N CYS A 118 -22.41 -10.20 -13.11
CA CYS A 118 -23.66 -9.79 -13.74
C CYS A 118 -23.61 -10.09 -15.23
N HIS A 119 -24.40 -11.08 -15.69
CA HIS A 119 -24.46 -11.44 -17.10
C HIS A 119 -25.02 -10.32 -18.00
N PRO A 120 -26.10 -9.61 -17.64
CA PRO A 120 -26.63 -8.54 -18.49
C PRO A 120 -25.71 -7.34 -18.65
N CYS A 121 -24.96 -6.99 -17.61
CA CYS A 121 -24.03 -5.85 -17.62
C CYS A 121 -22.60 -6.24 -17.99
N HIS A 122 -22.32 -7.53 -18.12
CA HIS A 122 -20.97 -8.07 -18.38
C HIS A 122 -19.89 -7.57 -17.42
N CYS A 123 -20.24 -7.36 -16.14
CA CYS A 123 -19.32 -6.85 -15.12
C CYS A 123 -19.12 -7.82 -13.95
N GLY A 124 -17.88 -7.87 -13.48
CA GLY A 124 -17.50 -8.56 -12.25
C GLY A 124 -17.56 -7.61 -11.04
N VAL A 125 -17.96 -8.12 -9.88
CA VAL A 125 -18.07 -7.36 -8.64
C VAL A 125 -17.26 -8.06 -7.55
N TYR A 126 -16.45 -7.29 -6.83
CA TYR A 126 -15.61 -7.74 -5.73
C TYR A 126 -15.85 -6.83 -4.51
N PRO A 127 -16.88 -7.08 -3.70
CA PRO A 127 -17.22 -6.20 -2.57
C PRO A 127 -16.08 -6.01 -1.57
N LEU A 128 -15.27 -7.05 -1.34
CA LEU A 128 -14.12 -6.99 -0.46
C LEU A 128 -13.09 -5.93 -0.92
N ASP A 129 -12.87 -5.77 -2.23
CA ASP A 129 -11.94 -4.76 -2.76
C ASP A 129 -12.39 -3.34 -2.40
N GLU A 130 -13.69 -3.08 -2.45
CA GLU A 130 -14.28 -1.77 -2.11
C GLU A 130 -14.16 -1.49 -0.61
N VAL A 131 -14.50 -2.46 0.23
CA VAL A 131 -14.43 -2.31 1.69
C VAL A 131 -12.99 -2.11 2.17
N LEU A 132 -12.03 -2.80 1.55
CA LEU A 132 -10.61 -2.65 1.86
C LEU A 132 -9.96 -1.42 1.18
N GLY A 133 -10.68 -0.72 0.31
CA GLY A 133 -10.14 0.43 -0.43
C GLY A 133 -8.96 0.05 -1.32
N LEU A 134 -9.00 -1.15 -1.94
CA LEU A 134 -7.90 -1.62 -2.77
C LEU A 134 -7.78 -0.82 -4.06
N THR A 135 -6.57 -0.44 -4.41
CA THR A 135 -6.28 0.16 -5.72
C THR A 135 -6.43 -0.87 -6.84
N ALA A 136 -6.70 -0.42 -8.06
CA ALA A 136 -6.85 -1.32 -9.21
C ALA A 136 -5.59 -2.16 -9.48
N GLY A 137 -4.41 -1.58 -9.24
CA GLY A 137 -3.11 -2.23 -9.42
C GLY A 137 -2.73 -3.19 -8.29
N ARG A 138 -1.59 -3.85 -8.47
CA ARG A 138 -1.02 -4.74 -7.45
C ARG A 138 -0.43 -3.95 -6.28
N ALA A 139 0.30 -2.85 -6.55
CA ALA A 139 0.87 -1.98 -5.54
C ALA A 139 -0.24 -1.16 -4.84
N GLN A 140 -0.37 -1.32 -3.54
CA GLN A 140 -1.36 -0.61 -2.75
C GLN A 140 -0.90 0.80 -2.38
N LEU A 141 -1.78 1.59 -1.80
CA LEU A 141 -1.60 3.03 -1.57
C LEU A 141 -0.34 3.36 -0.75
N ASP A 142 0.03 2.52 0.21
CA ASP A 142 1.25 2.65 1.01
C ASP A 142 2.52 2.52 0.16
N VAL A 143 2.57 1.52 -0.74
CA VAL A 143 3.66 1.34 -1.72
C VAL A 143 3.68 2.49 -2.73
N GLN A 144 2.51 2.90 -3.22
CA GLN A 144 2.40 4.04 -4.16
C GLN A 144 2.96 5.33 -3.55
N LYS A 145 2.63 5.60 -2.28
CA LYS A 145 3.17 6.76 -1.54
C LYS A 145 4.69 6.67 -1.34
N ALA A 146 5.22 5.48 -1.04
CA ALA A 146 6.66 5.28 -0.90
C ALA A 146 7.39 5.50 -2.23
N VAL A 147 6.86 4.94 -3.33
CA VAL A 147 7.41 5.13 -4.68
C VAL A 147 7.38 6.61 -5.06
N ALA A 148 6.24 7.29 -4.90
CA ALA A 148 6.12 8.71 -5.24
C ALA A 148 7.15 9.57 -4.49
N LYS A 149 7.38 9.31 -3.19
CA LYS A 149 8.41 10.01 -2.41
C LYS A 149 9.81 9.75 -2.93
N LEU A 150 10.15 8.50 -3.26
CA LEU A 150 11.48 8.16 -3.74
C LEU A 150 11.79 8.82 -5.09
N VAL A 151 10.85 8.73 -6.04
CA VAL A 151 11.09 9.24 -7.41
C VAL A 151 11.05 10.77 -7.50
N MET A 152 10.59 11.47 -6.47
CA MET A 152 10.74 12.92 -6.37
C MET A 152 12.16 13.34 -6.01
N GLU A 153 12.93 12.47 -5.36
CA GLU A 153 14.26 12.78 -4.83
C GLU A 153 15.39 12.16 -5.69
N ILE A 154 15.15 11.00 -6.29
CA ILE A 154 16.15 10.22 -7.01
C ILE A 154 15.62 9.62 -8.32
N PRO A 155 16.48 9.34 -9.31
CA PRO A 155 16.08 8.68 -10.57
C PRO A 155 15.42 7.32 -10.36
N TYR A 156 14.55 6.92 -11.30
CA TYR A 156 13.80 5.64 -11.20
C TYR A 156 14.69 4.41 -11.04
N ASP A 157 15.86 4.39 -11.69
CA ASP A 157 16.80 3.26 -11.63
C ASP A 157 17.48 3.14 -10.26
N GLU A 158 17.68 4.24 -9.56
CA GLU A 158 18.16 4.24 -8.18
C GLU A 158 17.01 3.96 -7.20
N ALA A 159 15.85 4.54 -7.45
CA ALA A 159 14.68 4.39 -6.61
C ALA A 159 14.22 2.91 -6.50
N HIS A 160 14.24 2.15 -7.61
CA HIS A 160 13.83 0.74 -7.57
C HIS A 160 14.82 -0.13 -6.79
N MET A 161 16.13 0.14 -6.90
CA MET A 161 17.14 -0.57 -6.11
C MET A 161 16.98 -0.24 -4.63
N LEU A 162 16.86 1.04 -4.29
CA LEU A 162 16.71 1.48 -2.91
C LEU A 162 15.40 0.94 -2.27
N LEU A 163 14.28 0.96 -2.99
CA LEU A 163 13.02 0.37 -2.51
C LEU A 163 13.20 -1.12 -2.19
N ARG A 164 13.79 -1.87 -3.12
CA ARG A 164 14.05 -3.31 -2.93
C ARG A 164 14.97 -3.57 -1.74
N ASP A 165 16.06 -2.84 -1.65
CA ASP A 165 17.09 -3.07 -0.62
C ASP A 165 16.57 -2.70 0.78
N LEU A 166 15.75 -1.65 0.90
CA LEU A 166 15.19 -1.20 2.17
C LEU A 166 13.90 -1.94 2.58
N THR A 167 13.13 -2.43 1.62
CA THR A 167 11.81 -3.01 1.92
C THR A 167 11.66 -4.45 1.45
N GLY A 168 12.46 -4.91 0.49
CA GLY A 168 12.31 -6.19 -0.20
C GLY A 168 11.24 -6.16 -1.30
N ILE A 169 10.61 -5.01 -1.57
CA ILE A 169 9.59 -4.89 -2.62
C ILE A 169 10.27 -4.77 -3.98
N GLY A 170 10.08 -5.79 -4.83
CA GLY A 170 10.63 -5.86 -6.19
C GLY A 170 9.74 -5.13 -7.21
N LEU A 171 9.81 -3.81 -7.26
CA LEU A 171 9.08 -3.01 -8.24
C LEU A 171 10.09 -2.39 -9.22
N GLY A 172 10.13 -2.83 -10.48
CA GLY A 172 11.07 -2.32 -11.48
C GLY A 172 10.81 -0.85 -11.87
N SER A 173 11.83 -0.17 -12.41
CA SER A 173 11.80 1.26 -12.78
C SER A 173 10.64 1.62 -13.73
N GLU A 174 10.35 0.81 -14.74
CA GLU A 174 9.22 1.01 -15.67
C GLU A 174 7.87 0.99 -14.94
N ARG A 175 7.70 0.05 -14.01
CA ARG A 175 6.48 -0.03 -13.18
C ARG A 175 6.36 1.15 -12.23
N MET A 176 7.46 1.62 -11.65
CA MET A 176 7.47 2.84 -10.84
C MET A 176 7.05 4.04 -11.64
N HIS A 177 7.60 4.21 -12.86
CA HIS A 177 7.20 5.27 -13.78
C HIS A 177 5.70 5.24 -14.10
N THR A 178 5.18 4.07 -14.49
CA THR A 178 3.75 3.89 -14.78
C THR A 178 2.89 4.23 -13.56
N LEU A 179 3.28 3.77 -12.38
CA LEU A 179 2.57 4.02 -11.13
C LEU A 179 2.58 5.51 -10.76
N THR A 180 3.72 6.18 -10.91
CA THR A 180 3.84 7.61 -10.62
C THR A 180 2.98 8.44 -11.57
N ASN A 181 2.95 8.10 -12.85
CA ASN A 181 2.07 8.75 -13.82
C ASN A 181 0.61 8.56 -13.46
N HIS A 182 0.22 7.36 -13.06
CA HIS A 182 -1.16 7.10 -12.63
C HIS A 182 -1.54 7.88 -11.36
N VAL A 183 -0.63 7.97 -10.38
CA VAL A 183 -0.84 8.79 -9.17
C VAL A 183 -0.95 10.28 -9.51
N ALA A 184 -0.21 10.72 -10.54
CA ALA A 184 -0.23 12.11 -11.01
C ALA A 184 -1.40 12.42 -11.96
N GLU A 185 -2.16 11.42 -12.41
CA GLU A 185 -3.35 11.64 -13.23
C GLU A 185 -4.34 12.56 -12.53
N GLY A 186 -4.75 13.61 -13.21
CA GLY A 186 -5.69 14.60 -12.67
C GLY A 186 -5.03 15.74 -11.89
N LEU A 187 -3.73 15.67 -11.58
CA LEU A 187 -3.02 16.81 -11.00
C LEU A 187 -2.64 17.80 -12.10
N THR A 188 -3.08 19.03 -11.96
CA THR A 188 -2.66 20.13 -12.83
C THR A 188 -1.51 20.91 -12.18
N VAL A 189 -0.66 21.57 -12.98
CA VAL A 189 0.40 22.44 -12.46
C VAL A 189 -0.17 23.51 -11.54
N LEU A 190 -1.37 24.05 -11.84
CA LEU A 190 -2.03 25.07 -11.01
C LEU A 190 -2.47 24.55 -9.64
N GLU A 191 -2.79 23.25 -9.51
CA GLU A 191 -3.18 22.63 -8.23
C GLU A 191 -1.99 22.32 -7.33
N VAL A 192 -0.82 22.02 -7.93
CA VAL A 192 0.40 21.69 -7.17
C VAL A 192 1.35 22.86 -7.02
N ALA A 193 1.21 23.91 -7.85
CA ALA A 193 2.02 25.11 -7.73
C ALA A 193 1.60 25.91 -6.47
N PRO A 194 2.56 26.51 -5.74
CA PRO A 194 2.23 27.35 -4.62
C PRO A 194 1.40 28.56 -5.10
N SER A 195 0.39 28.92 -4.34
CA SER A 195 -0.42 30.12 -4.63
C SER A 195 0.42 31.38 -4.55
N ARG A 196 -0.04 32.46 -5.19
CA ARG A 196 0.61 33.76 -5.11
C ARG A 196 0.82 34.19 -3.64
N ASP A 197 -0.19 34.03 -2.81
CA ASP A 197 -0.14 34.43 -1.40
C ASP A 197 0.90 33.60 -0.62
N GLU A 198 1.03 32.32 -0.94
CA GLU A 198 2.05 31.46 -0.34
C GLU A 198 3.46 31.90 -0.77
N ILE A 199 3.65 32.27 -2.03
CA ILE A 199 4.93 32.80 -2.53
C ILE A 199 5.26 34.12 -1.83
N GLU A 200 4.30 35.05 -1.75
CA GLU A 200 4.47 36.33 -1.07
C GLU A 200 4.77 36.18 0.41
N ARG A 201 4.10 35.24 1.09
CA ARG A 201 4.38 34.90 2.48
C ARG A 201 5.82 34.40 2.66
N ARG A 202 6.27 33.46 1.85
CA ARG A 202 7.64 32.91 1.90
C ARG A 202 8.69 34.00 1.63
N ILE A 203 8.46 34.86 0.65
CA ILE A 203 9.35 35.99 0.37
C ILE A 203 9.45 36.92 1.58
N THR A 204 8.34 37.24 2.22
CA THR A 204 8.29 38.09 3.41
C THR A 204 9.01 37.46 4.59
N GLU A 205 8.80 36.17 4.86
CA GLU A 205 9.47 35.42 5.92
C GLU A 205 10.99 35.39 5.71
N VAL A 206 11.44 35.14 4.48
CA VAL A 206 12.87 35.13 4.14
C VAL A 206 13.49 36.52 4.18
N ALA A 207 12.72 37.58 3.87
CA ALA A 207 13.16 38.95 3.93
C ALA A 207 13.28 39.49 5.37
N ALA A 208 12.57 38.91 6.31
CA ALA A 208 12.55 39.35 7.71
C ALA A 208 13.96 39.24 8.33
N GLY A 209 14.51 40.38 8.74
CA GLY A 209 15.83 40.45 9.38
C GLY A 209 17.05 40.34 8.47
N ARG A 210 16.90 40.37 7.14
CA ARG A 210 18.00 40.31 6.18
C ARG A 210 18.30 41.66 5.54
N TRP A 211 19.60 41.95 5.40
CA TRP A 211 20.12 43.20 4.81
C TRP A 211 20.00 43.21 3.27
N ARG A 212 19.88 42.02 2.64
CA ARG A 212 19.77 41.88 1.19
C ARG A 212 18.34 41.59 0.78
N ARG A 213 17.93 42.15 -0.36
CA ARG A 213 16.60 41.88 -0.95
C ARG A 213 16.50 40.37 -1.24
N PRO A 214 15.34 39.75 -0.95
CA PRO A 214 15.10 38.37 -1.34
C PRO A 214 15.13 38.26 -2.86
N VAL A 215 15.72 37.17 -3.35
CA VAL A 215 15.78 36.85 -4.78
C VAL A 215 14.93 35.60 -5.00
N VAL A 216 14.01 35.68 -5.95
CA VAL A 216 13.27 34.51 -6.44
C VAL A 216 14.09 33.94 -7.60
N VAL A 217 14.55 32.71 -7.45
CA VAL A 217 15.22 31.98 -8.53
C VAL A 217 14.20 31.04 -9.15
N LEU A 218 13.91 31.25 -10.43
CA LEU A 218 13.12 30.33 -11.25
C LEU A 218 14.10 29.44 -11.98
N GLY A 219 14.13 28.16 -11.59
CA GLY A 219 14.86 27.11 -12.31
C GLY A 219 13.89 26.41 -13.27
N ILE A 220 14.24 26.35 -14.55
CA ILE A 220 13.57 25.48 -15.52
C ILE A 220 14.55 24.34 -15.76
N ASP A 221 14.22 23.16 -15.24
CA ASP A 221 15.00 21.95 -15.49
C ASP A 221 14.35 21.19 -16.65
N GLY A 222 15.02 21.23 -17.81
CA GLY A 222 14.71 20.37 -18.94
C GLY A 222 15.48 19.06 -18.77
N ALA A 223 14.89 18.04 -18.15
CA ALA A 223 15.38 16.68 -18.33
C ALA A 223 15.38 16.42 -19.84
N GLY A 224 16.56 16.08 -20.41
CA GLY A 224 16.79 15.94 -21.86
C GLY A 224 16.02 14.80 -22.52
N TYR A 225 14.71 14.79 -22.37
CA TYR A 225 13.78 13.94 -23.07
C TYR A 225 13.41 14.64 -24.38
N LEU A 226 13.99 14.18 -25.46
CA LEU A 226 13.52 14.57 -26.81
C LEU A 226 12.12 13.96 -26.99
N PRO A 227 11.04 14.76 -26.99
CA PRO A 227 9.71 14.22 -27.24
C PRO A 227 9.66 13.62 -28.62
N LYS A 228 9.00 12.48 -28.77
CA LYS A 228 8.69 11.93 -30.09
C LYS A 228 7.88 12.96 -30.88
N PRO A 229 8.01 13.05 -32.22
CA PRO A 229 7.25 13.98 -33.03
C PRO A 229 5.74 13.87 -32.70
N GLY A 230 5.14 14.97 -32.24
CA GLY A 230 3.74 15.04 -31.82
C GLY A 230 3.47 15.01 -30.31
N GLN A 231 4.48 14.88 -29.44
CA GLN A 231 4.35 15.04 -28.00
C GLN A 231 4.85 16.43 -27.55
N ILE A 232 4.03 17.10 -26.77
CA ILE A 232 4.41 18.36 -26.13
C ILE A 232 5.20 18.03 -24.86
N ALA A 233 6.46 18.50 -24.76
CA ALA A 233 7.22 18.41 -23.54
C ALA A 233 6.55 19.32 -22.48
N VAL A 234 6.13 18.74 -21.36
CA VAL A 234 5.71 19.52 -20.19
C VAL A 234 6.97 19.75 -19.36
N ASP A 235 7.54 20.96 -19.47
CA ASP A 235 8.64 21.38 -18.63
C ASP A 235 8.18 21.45 -17.18
N ARG A 236 8.86 20.75 -16.27
CA ARG A 236 8.66 20.88 -14.83
C ARG A 236 9.15 22.26 -14.40
N ILE A 237 8.23 23.07 -13.89
CA ILE A 237 8.58 24.28 -13.13
C ILE A 237 8.79 23.81 -11.68
N LEU A 238 10.03 23.83 -11.21
CA LEU A 238 10.41 23.64 -9.81
C LEU A 238 10.20 24.91 -9.00
#